data_3bf13488de3ef786a351b2a3fcc30a66
#
_entry.id   3bf13488de3ef786a351b2a3fcc30a66
#
_cell.length_a   1.000
_cell.length_b   1.000
_cell.length_c   1.000
_cell.angle_alpha   90.00
_cell.angle_beta   90.00
_cell.angle_gamma   90.00
#
_symmetry.space_group_name_H-M   'P 1'
#
loop_
_entity.id
_entity.type
_entity.pdbx_description
1 polymer ?
#
loop_
_entity_poly.entity_id
_entity_poly.type
_entity_poly.pdbx_seq_one_letter_code
_entity_poly.pdbx_strand_id
1 'polypeptide(L)'
;LQIHQGYGNVRKFFNSENASSYDSIVHFTTFGRDSSWKKQIINIITNQGSVLDLACGTGILSSMLTDNVVMMRVIGLDLVFDYLRIAKKKRKNFLLTNGTAEILPYKCECFDFVVSSYLAKYVDIKRVVDECWRILNHDGTIVFHDFTYPKNILLQNFWRAYFVILKMMGYLVKSWRVVFHELCQVIRTSGWVAQMTESLEERGFKNVSCKYYTFGMAAIISAIKP
;
A
#
# COMPACT_ATOMS: atom_id res chain seq x y z
N LEU A 1 13.58 -10.99 14.10
CA LEU A 1 14.71 -10.52 13.26
C LEU A 1 14.23 -9.94 11.92
N GLN A 2 13.15 -10.44 11.29
CA GLN A 2 12.60 -9.88 10.03
C GLN A 2 11.99 -8.48 10.18
N ILE A 3 11.42 -8.14 11.34
CA ILE A 3 10.78 -6.84 11.61
C ILE A 3 11.77 -5.68 11.45
N HIS A 4 12.99 -5.82 11.93
CA HIS A 4 14.03 -4.77 11.81
C HIS A 4 14.49 -4.53 10.37
N GLN A 5 14.45 -5.55 9.50
CA GLN A 5 14.83 -5.39 8.08
C GLN A 5 13.76 -4.63 7.28
N GLY A 6 12.47 -4.88 7.52
CA GLY A 6 11.36 -4.16 6.85
C GLY A 6 11.40 -2.66 7.13
N TYR A 7 11.51 -2.26 8.39
CA TYR A 7 11.62 -0.85 8.79
C TYR A 7 12.86 -0.16 8.24
N GLY A 8 14.01 -0.86 8.22
CA GLY A 8 15.23 -0.34 7.63
C GLY A 8 15.07 -0.03 6.15
N ASN A 9 14.42 -0.92 5.41
CA ASN A 9 14.16 -0.75 3.98
C ASN A 9 13.17 0.40 3.71
N VAL A 10 12.10 0.53 4.49
CA VAL A 10 11.13 1.63 4.31
C VAL A 10 11.80 2.99 4.49
N ARG A 11 12.55 3.21 5.58
CA ARG A 11 13.26 4.48 5.80
C ARG A 11 14.39 4.74 4.80
N LYS A 12 15.03 3.69 4.28
CA LYS A 12 16.04 3.79 3.24
C LYS A 12 15.42 4.19 1.90
N PHE A 13 14.23 3.67 1.58
CA PHE A 13 13.55 3.93 0.31
C PHE A 13 12.76 5.23 0.31
N PHE A 14 12.15 5.58 1.42
CA PHE A 14 11.22 6.70 1.53
C PHE A 14 11.71 7.67 2.61
N ASN A 15 12.09 8.87 2.20
CA ASN A 15 12.67 9.90 3.05
C ASN A 15 12.34 11.31 2.53
N SER A 16 12.88 12.35 3.16
CA SER A 16 12.64 13.75 2.79
C SER A 16 13.08 14.10 1.36
N GLU A 17 14.12 13.43 0.84
CA GLU A 17 14.69 13.75 -0.47
C GLU A 17 13.77 13.35 -1.63
N ASN A 18 12.94 12.30 -1.45
CA ASN A 18 12.07 11.81 -2.50
C ASN A 18 10.56 12.04 -2.25
N ALA A 19 10.19 12.51 -1.08
CA ALA A 19 8.77 12.73 -0.72
C ALA A 19 8.05 13.70 -1.69
N SER A 20 8.70 14.80 -2.11
CA SER A 20 8.09 15.81 -2.99
C SER A 20 7.86 15.32 -4.43
N SER A 21 8.66 14.38 -4.91
CA SER A 21 8.57 13.82 -6.26
C SER A 21 7.80 12.50 -6.34
N TYR A 22 7.35 11.94 -5.19
CA TYR A 22 6.73 10.63 -5.10
C TYR A 22 5.55 10.45 -6.07
N ASP A 23 4.59 11.37 -6.05
CA ASP A 23 3.39 11.27 -6.88
C ASP A 23 3.72 11.20 -8.37
N SER A 24 4.65 12.07 -8.82
CA SER A 24 5.10 12.11 -10.22
C SER A 24 5.86 10.86 -10.62
N ILE A 25 6.74 10.36 -9.75
CA ILE A 25 7.52 9.15 -10.01
C ILE A 25 6.61 7.93 -10.07
N VAL A 26 5.68 7.78 -9.10
CA VAL A 26 4.72 6.66 -9.12
C VAL A 26 3.86 6.73 -10.38
N HIS A 27 3.32 7.89 -10.73
CA HIS A 27 2.53 8.05 -11.94
C HIS A 27 3.32 7.65 -13.20
N PHE A 28 4.53 8.18 -13.35
CA PHE A 28 5.38 7.89 -14.49
C PHE A 28 5.80 6.42 -14.56
N THR A 29 6.33 5.86 -13.46
CA THR A 29 6.84 4.49 -13.42
C THR A 29 5.74 3.43 -13.49
N THR A 30 4.49 3.76 -13.20
CA THR A 30 3.36 2.86 -13.41
C THR A 30 2.59 3.15 -14.71
N PHE A 31 3.08 4.03 -15.56
CA PHE A 31 2.37 4.49 -16.76
C PHE A 31 0.92 4.93 -16.46
N GLY A 32 0.72 5.61 -15.32
CA GLY A 32 -0.59 6.04 -14.82
C GLY A 32 -1.50 4.92 -14.28
N ARG A 33 -1.06 3.66 -14.31
CA ARG A 33 -1.86 2.52 -13.79
C ARG A 33 -2.14 2.59 -12.29
N ASP A 34 -1.28 3.25 -11.53
CA ASP A 34 -1.48 3.52 -10.10
C ASP A 34 -2.89 4.06 -9.81
N SER A 35 -3.33 5.09 -10.54
CA SER A 35 -4.67 5.66 -10.38
C SER A 35 -5.78 4.65 -10.68
N SER A 36 -5.59 3.81 -11.71
CA SER A 36 -6.57 2.77 -12.06
C SER A 36 -6.68 1.70 -10.96
N TRP A 37 -5.56 1.25 -10.39
CA TRP A 37 -5.56 0.27 -9.31
C TRP A 37 -6.20 0.84 -8.04
N LYS A 38 -5.91 2.09 -7.69
CA LYS A 38 -6.55 2.78 -6.55
C LYS A 38 -8.07 2.94 -6.74
N LYS A 39 -8.54 3.19 -7.97
CA LYS A 39 -9.98 3.17 -8.28
C LYS A 39 -10.60 1.80 -8.00
N GLN A 40 -9.89 0.69 -8.26
CA GLN A 40 -10.40 -0.64 -7.91
C GLN A 40 -10.52 -0.84 -6.39
N ILE A 41 -9.60 -0.26 -5.59
CA ILE A 41 -9.75 -0.26 -4.12
C ILE A 41 -11.01 0.50 -3.73
N ILE A 42 -11.22 1.69 -4.28
CA ILE A 42 -12.39 2.53 -3.98
C ILE A 42 -13.70 1.82 -4.36
N ASN A 43 -13.73 1.10 -5.48
CA ASN A 43 -14.92 0.35 -5.90
C ASN A 43 -15.32 -0.80 -4.96
N ILE A 44 -14.40 -1.26 -4.09
CA ILE A 44 -14.71 -2.26 -3.05
C ILE A 44 -15.37 -1.58 -1.85
N ILE A 45 -15.09 -0.28 -1.64
CA ILE A 45 -15.62 0.51 -0.53
C ILE A 45 -16.97 1.07 -0.95
N THR A 46 -18.04 0.42 -0.55
CA THR A 46 -19.39 0.71 -1.07
C THR A 46 -20.25 1.57 -0.15
N ASN A 47 -19.85 1.72 1.13
CA ASN A 47 -20.70 2.34 2.15
C ASN A 47 -20.04 3.58 2.77
N GLN A 48 -20.88 4.39 3.42
CA GLN A 48 -20.45 5.45 4.32
C GLN A 48 -19.72 4.84 5.52
N GLY A 49 -18.83 5.59 6.16
CA GLY A 49 -18.16 5.11 7.36
C GLY A 49 -16.77 5.70 7.58
N SER A 50 -15.96 4.96 8.29
CA SER A 50 -14.58 5.30 8.62
C SER A 50 -13.60 4.41 7.90
N VAL A 51 -12.60 4.99 7.23
CA VAL A 51 -11.54 4.28 6.53
C VAL A 51 -10.17 4.69 7.06
N LEU A 52 -9.34 3.71 7.33
CA LEU A 52 -7.91 3.88 7.61
C LEU A 52 -7.10 3.52 6.37
N ASP A 53 -6.34 4.48 5.84
CA ASP A 53 -5.37 4.29 4.77
C ASP A 53 -3.99 4.03 5.39
N LEU A 54 -3.55 2.76 5.42
CA LEU A 54 -2.28 2.32 5.98
C LEU A 54 -1.13 2.56 5.00
N ALA A 55 -0.07 3.21 5.48
CA ALA A 55 1.03 3.71 4.67
C ALA A 55 0.51 4.66 3.58
N CYS A 56 -0.26 5.66 4.00
CA CYS A 56 -0.91 6.62 3.11
C CYS A 56 0.08 7.46 2.29
N GLY A 57 1.33 7.51 2.70
CA GLY A 57 2.39 8.25 2.03
C GLY A 57 2.04 9.73 1.89
N THR A 58 2.08 10.22 0.66
CA THR A 58 1.70 11.59 0.29
C THR A 58 0.18 11.79 0.19
N GLY A 59 -0.63 10.78 0.59
CA GLY A 59 -2.09 10.85 0.63
C GLY A 59 -2.78 10.75 -0.73
N ILE A 60 -2.21 10.04 -1.71
CA ILE A 60 -2.86 9.84 -3.03
C ILE A 60 -4.18 9.09 -2.85
N LEU A 61 -4.14 7.91 -2.21
CA LEU A 61 -5.34 7.09 -2.00
C LEU A 61 -6.32 7.79 -1.04
N SER A 62 -5.83 8.36 0.06
CA SER A 62 -6.64 9.15 1.00
C SER A 62 -7.39 10.29 0.31
N SER A 63 -6.72 11.03 -0.60
CA SER A 63 -7.37 12.09 -1.39
C SER A 63 -8.45 11.54 -2.31
N MET A 64 -8.16 10.45 -3.01
CA MET A 64 -9.13 9.81 -3.90
C MET A 64 -10.34 9.27 -3.14
N LEU A 65 -10.17 8.70 -1.94
CA LEU A 65 -11.27 8.27 -1.07
C LEU A 65 -12.17 9.46 -0.70
N THR A 66 -11.58 10.56 -0.25
CA THR A 66 -12.31 11.78 0.11
C THR A 66 -13.09 12.37 -1.07
N ASP A 67 -12.52 12.31 -2.29
CA ASP A 67 -13.16 12.88 -3.48
C ASP A 67 -14.26 11.99 -4.08
N ASN A 68 -14.22 10.67 -3.85
CA ASN A 68 -15.12 9.72 -4.53
C ASN A 68 -16.14 9.03 -3.62
N VAL A 69 -15.95 9.07 -2.30
CA VAL A 69 -16.89 8.43 -1.36
C VAL A 69 -17.53 9.48 -0.45
N VAL A 70 -18.83 9.69 -0.62
CA VAL A 70 -19.57 10.69 0.14
C VAL A 70 -19.69 10.28 1.61
N MET A 71 -19.51 11.25 2.53
CA MET A 71 -19.64 11.07 3.99
C MET A 71 -18.66 10.04 4.60
N MET A 72 -17.49 9.85 3.99
CA MET A 72 -16.44 8.99 4.54
C MET A 72 -15.46 9.76 5.43
N ARG A 73 -15.25 9.28 6.65
CA ARG A 73 -14.16 9.76 7.51
C ARG A 73 -12.86 9.05 7.15
N VAL A 74 -11.97 9.75 6.46
CA VAL A 74 -10.67 9.21 6.03
C VAL A 74 -9.59 9.58 7.03
N ILE A 75 -8.81 8.58 7.47
CA ILE A 75 -7.61 8.76 8.28
C ILE A 75 -6.45 8.09 7.55
N GLY A 76 -5.38 8.84 7.29
CA GLY A 76 -4.14 8.31 6.75
C GLY A 76 -3.11 8.08 7.86
N LEU A 77 -2.48 6.92 7.89
CA LEU A 77 -1.36 6.61 8.78
C LEU A 77 -0.12 6.31 7.95
N ASP A 78 0.99 6.93 8.30
CA ASP A 78 2.29 6.63 7.69
C ASP A 78 3.44 6.70 8.70
N LEU A 79 4.47 5.88 8.49
CA LEU A 79 5.67 5.84 9.31
C LEU A 79 6.59 7.04 9.01
N VAL A 80 6.58 7.53 7.77
CA VAL A 80 7.52 8.55 7.28
C VAL A 80 6.88 9.94 7.39
N PHE A 81 7.29 10.69 8.39
CA PHE A 81 6.73 12.01 8.69
C PHE A 81 6.81 13.01 7.53
N ASP A 82 7.88 12.97 6.73
CA ASP A 82 8.04 13.88 5.59
C ASP A 82 6.97 13.65 4.51
N TYR A 83 6.53 12.41 4.33
CA TYR A 83 5.42 12.08 3.43
C TYR A 83 4.10 12.65 3.95
N LEU A 84 3.84 12.53 5.26
CA LEU A 84 2.65 13.14 5.89
C LEU A 84 2.65 14.68 5.77
N ARG A 85 3.82 15.33 5.81
CA ARG A 85 3.92 16.78 5.55
C ARG A 85 3.48 17.14 4.13
N ILE A 86 3.78 16.31 3.13
CA ILE A 86 3.31 16.51 1.76
C ILE A 86 1.79 16.25 1.69
N ALA A 87 1.30 15.16 2.29
CA ALA A 87 -0.13 14.85 2.35
C ALA A 87 -0.94 16.01 2.95
N LYS A 88 -0.46 16.60 4.06
CA LYS A 88 -1.09 17.75 4.71
C LYS A 88 -1.21 18.99 3.80
N LYS A 89 -0.24 19.20 2.91
CA LYS A 89 -0.26 20.34 1.96
C LYS A 89 -1.37 20.21 0.91
N LYS A 90 -1.89 19.02 0.66
CA LYS A 90 -2.98 18.81 -0.32
C LYS A 90 -4.32 19.41 0.11
N ARG A 91 -4.46 19.82 1.38
CA ARG A 91 -5.65 20.49 1.95
C ARG A 91 -6.95 19.71 1.72
N LYS A 92 -6.90 18.38 1.74
CA LYS A 92 -8.08 17.50 1.64
C LYS A 92 -8.65 17.21 3.03
N ASN A 93 -9.92 16.85 3.08
CA ASN A 93 -10.64 16.55 4.32
C ASN A 93 -10.33 15.13 4.83
N PHE A 94 -9.05 14.86 5.15
CA PHE A 94 -8.66 13.65 5.85
C PHE A 94 -7.67 13.97 6.99
N LEU A 95 -7.71 13.12 8.02
CA LEU A 95 -6.81 13.23 9.18
C LEU A 95 -5.52 12.46 8.92
N LEU A 96 -4.44 12.84 9.60
CA LEU A 96 -3.13 12.19 9.45
C LEU A 96 -2.59 11.78 10.82
N THR A 97 -2.04 10.57 10.87
CA THR A 97 -1.39 10.00 12.05
C THR A 97 0.01 9.51 11.67
N ASN A 98 1.00 9.84 12.46
CA ASN A 98 2.33 9.25 12.30
C ASN A 98 2.43 7.98 13.17
N GLY A 99 2.69 6.84 12.54
CA GLY A 99 2.72 5.55 13.23
C GLY A 99 3.08 4.41 12.28
N THR A 100 3.13 3.20 12.84
CA THR A 100 3.43 1.98 12.11
C THR A 100 2.20 1.08 11.97
N ALA A 101 2.11 0.37 10.85
CA ALA A 101 1.00 -0.53 10.57
C ALA A 101 0.98 -1.77 11.50
N GLU A 102 2.11 -2.14 12.11
CA GLU A 102 2.22 -3.30 12.99
C GLU A 102 1.85 -3.00 14.45
N ILE A 103 1.63 -1.71 14.81
CA ILE A 103 1.16 -1.26 16.14
C ILE A 103 0.31 -0.03 15.91
N LEU A 104 -0.99 -0.20 15.77
CA LEU A 104 -1.91 0.87 15.41
C LEU A 104 -2.40 1.64 16.65
N PRO A 105 -2.29 2.99 16.68
CA PRO A 105 -2.68 3.81 17.82
C PRO A 105 -4.19 4.05 17.89
N TYR A 106 -4.99 3.04 17.60
CA TYR A 106 -6.45 3.13 17.58
C TYR A 106 -7.08 2.11 18.52
N LYS A 107 -8.31 2.39 18.95
CA LYS A 107 -9.11 1.47 19.76
C LYS A 107 -9.55 0.27 18.92
N CYS A 108 -9.99 -0.80 19.58
CA CYS A 108 -10.68 -1.90 18.92
C CYS A 108 -11.96 -1.39 18.26
N GLU A 109 -12.33 -2.00 17.14
CA GLU A 109 -13.63 -1.83 16.48
C GLU A 109 -14.01 -0.36 16.27
N CYS A 110 -13.19 0.37 15.50
CA CYS A 110 -13.38 1.79 15.24
C CYS A 110 -13.28 2.18 13.75
N PHE A 111 -13.05 1.22 12.86
CA PHE A 111 -13.02 1.43 11.42
C PHE A 111 -13.90 0.42 10.69
N ASP A 112 -14.60 0.90 9.65
CA ASP A 112 -15.39 0.07 8.76
C ASP A 112 -14.53 -0.48 7.62
N PHE A 113 -13.47 0.25 7.26
CA PHE A 113 -12.54 -0.13 6.20
C PHE A 113 -11.09 0.12 6.62
N VAL A 114 -10.23 -0.83 6.26
CA VAL A 114 -8.77 -0.66 6.28
C VAL A 114 -8.26 -0.89 4.88
N VAL A 115 -7.59 0.09 4.29
CA VAL A 115 -7.02 0.00 2.95
C VAL A 115 -5.54 0.26 2.97
N SER A 116 -4.81 -0.30 2.02
CA SER A 116 -3.39 0.02 1.84
C SER A 116 -2.95 -0.15 0.39
N SER A 117 -1.99 0.66 -0.02
CA SER A 117 -1.34 0.56 -1.32
C SER A 117 0.18 0.63 -1.16
N TYR A 118 0.88 -0.41 -1.63
CA TYR A 118 2.34 -0.55 -1.64
C TYR A 118 3.01 -0.83 -0.28
N LEU A 119 2.27 -1.32 0.72
CA LEU A 119 2.79 -1.63 2.04
C LEU A 119 3.23 -3.10 2.20
N ALA A 120 2.45 -4.05 1.67
CA ALA A 120 2.48 -5.46 2.03
C ALA A 120 3.86 -6.12 1.92
N LYS A 121 4.70 -5.69 0.98
CA LYS A 121 6.06 -6.22 0.76
C LYS A 121 7.11 -5.76 1.78
N TYR A 122 6.76 -4.85 2.69
CA TYR A 122 7.71 -4.22 3.64
C TYR A 122 7.45 -4.54 5.10
N VAL A 123 6.37 -5.23 5.42
CA VAL A 123 5.88 -5.42 6.79
C VAL A 123 5.79 -6.88 7.21
N ASP A 124 5.69 -7.10 8.50
CA ASP A 124 5.22 -8.38 9.06
C ASP A 124 3.71 -8.49 8.83
N ILE A 125 3.34 -9.23 7.81
CA ILE A 125 1.95 -9.36 7.36
C ILE A 125 1.05 -9.88 8.47
N LYS A 126 1.50 -10.86 9.25
CA LYS A 126 0.71 -11.44 10.34
C LYS A 126 0.36 -10.41 11.40
N ARG A 127 1.34 -9.60 11.83
CA ARG A 127 1.10 -8.51 12.78
C ARG A 127 0.15 -7.45 12.24
N VAL A 128 0.33 -7.07 10.97
CA VAL A 128 -0.57 -6.09 10.33
C VAL A 128 -1.99 -6.63 10.24
N VAL A 129 -2.18 -7.90 9.89
CA VAL A 129 -3.49 -8.56 9.84
C VAL A 129 -4.13 -8.61 11.24
N ASP A 130 -3.36 -8.94 12.28
CA ASP A 130 -3.85 -8.94 13.67
C ASP A 130 -4.30 -7.55 14.12
N GLU A 131 -3.53 -6.50 13.82
CA GLU A 131 -3.90 -5.12 14.13
C GLU A 131 -5.12 -4.66 13.32
N CYS A 132 -5.20 -4.99 12.03
CA CYS A 132 -6.38 -4.71 11.22
C CYS A 132 -7.63 -5.40 11.75
N TRP A 133 -7.52 -6.66 12.16
CA TRP A 133 -8.62 -7.38 12.80
C TRP A 133 -9.09 -6.68 14.07
N ARG A 134 -8.15 -6.25 14.90
CA ARG A 134 -8.46 -5.59 16.18
C ARG A 134 -9.24 -4.29 15.99
N ILE A 135 -8.86 -3.47 14.99
CA ILE A 135 -9.45 -2.15 14.79
C ILE A 135 -10.68 -2.13 13.89
N LEU A 136 -10.88 -3.15 13.05
CA LEU A 136 -12.06 -3.27 12.20
C LEU A 136 -13.31 -3.60 13.02
N ASN A 137 -14.41 -2.95 12.67
CA ASN A 137 -15.75 -3.31 13.11
C ASN A 137 -16.15 -4.70 12.60
N HIS A 138 -17.21 -5.30 13.15
CA HIS A 138 -17.90 -6.43 12.53
C HIS A 138 -18.38 -6.01 11.13
N ASP A 139 -18.35 -6.92 10.17
CA ASP A 139 -18.59 -6.69 8.74
C ASP A 139 -17.58 -5.70 8.09
N GLY A 140 -16.56 -5.27 8.82
CA GLY A 140 -15.52 -4.39 8.33
C GLY A 140 -14.65 -5.05 7.27
N THR A 141 -14.24 -4.27 6.26
CA THR A 141 -13.51 -4.77 5.09
C THR A 141 -12.05 -4.33 5.09
N ILE A 142 -11.16 -5.27 4.82
CA ILE A 142 -9.73 -5.03 4.60
C ILE A 142 -9.41 -5.13 3.11
N VAL A 143 -8.61 -4.18 2.57
CA VAL A 143 -8.19 -4.17 1.16
C VAL A 143 -6.71 -3.81 1.04
N PHE A 144 -5.91 -4.72 0.51
CA PHE A 144 -4.48 -4.51 0.28
C PHE A 144 -4.15 -4.58 -1.21
N HIS A 145 -3.40 -3.60 -1.69
CA HIS A 145 -2.87 -3.54 -3.05
C HIS A 145 -1.35 -3.43 -3.02
N ASP A 146 -0.68 -4.23 -3.84
CA ASP A 146 0.77 -4.08 -4.04
C ASP A 146 1.21 -4.68 -5.39
N PHE A 147 2.48 -4.42 -5.75
CA PHE A 147 3.12 -5.05 -6.90
C PHE A 147 3.30 -6.55 -6.69
N THR A 148 3.22 -7.29 -7.79
CA THR A 148 3.49 -8.72 -7.85
C THR A 148 4.46 -9.04 -8.98
N TYR A 149 5.18 -10.16 -8.85
CA TYR A 149 6.03 -10.66 -9.93
C TYR A 149 5.20 -11.53 -10.86
N PRO A 150 5.15 -11.25 -12.17
CA PRO A 150 4.29 -11.99 -13.08
C PRO A 150 4.72 -13.45 -13.21
N LYS A 151 3.75 -14.37 -13.35
CA LYS A 151 4.02 -15.82 -13.51
C LYS A 151 4.49 -16.18 -14.91
N ASN A 152 4.04 -15.45 -15.94
CA ASN A 152 4.36 -15.73 -17.34
C ASN A 152 5.81 -15.32 -17.66
N ILE A 153 6.59 -16.23 -18.27
CA ILE A 153 8.02 -16.04 -18.53
C ILE A 153 8.30 -14.87 -19.51
N LEU A 154 7.45 -14.66 -20.49
CA LEU A 154 7.60 -13.53 -21.42
C LEU A 154 7.40 -12.21 -20.68
N LEU A 155 6.38 -12.12 -19.83
CA LEU A 155 6.13 -10.95 -19.02
C LEU A 155 7.26 -10.71 -18.00
N GLN A 156 7.87 -11.77 -17.47
CA GLN A 156 9.06 -11.66 -16.62
C GLN A 156 10.24 -11.01 -17.33
N ASN A 157 10.45 -11.33 -18.62
CA ASN A 157 11.54 -10.75 -19.40
C ASN A 157 11.28 -9.25 -19.67
N PHE A 158 10.06 -8.87 -20.05
CA PHE A 158 9.67 -7.45 -20.16
C PHE A 158 9.83 -6.72 -18.83
N TRP A 159 9.42 -7.33 -17.73
CA TRP A 159 9.52 -6.78 -16.39
C TRP A 159 10.99 -6.56 -15.98
N ARG A 160 11.88 -7.53 -16.29
CA ARG A 160 13.32 -7.38 -16.05
C ARG A 160 13.91 -6.24 -16.86
N ALA A 161 13.60 -6.18 -18.17
CA ALA A 161 14.06 -5.09 -19.04
C ALA A 161 13.59 -3.72 -18.52
N TYR A 162 12.32 -3.62 -18.11
CA TYR A 162 11.77 -2.41 -17.48
C TYR A 162 12.57 -1.98 -16.23
N PHE A 163 12.89 -2.92 -15.33
CA PHE A 163 13.69 -2.58 -14.15
C PHE A 163 15.15 -2.23 -14.46
N VAL A 164 15.72 -2.74 -15.54
CA VAL A 164 17.02 -2.26 -16.04
C VAL A 164 16.91 -0.79 -16.43
N ILE A 165 15.88 -0.39 -17.15
CA ILE A 165 15.63 1.01 -17.50
C ILE A 165 15.47 1.88 -16.26
N LEU A 166 14.68 1.44 -15.26
CA LEU A 166 14.52 2.17 -13.99
C LEU A 166 15.84 2.34 -13.24
N LYS A 167 16.70 1.31 -13.22
CA LYS A 167 18.04 1.41 -12.63
C LYS A 167 18.89 2.47 -13.33
N MET A 168 18.84 2.54 -14.66
CA MET A 168 19.54 3.58 -15.42
C MET A 168 18.98 4.97 -15.09
N MET A 169 17.65 5.11 -14.98
CA MET A 169 17.02 6.36 -14.53
C MET A 169 17.48 6.78 -13.12
N GLY A 170 17.77 5.83 -12.23
CA GLY A 170 18.29 6.09 -10.89
C GLY A 170 19.63 6.86 -10.87
N TYR A 171 20.40 6.85 -11.95
CA TYR A 171 21.59 7.69 -12.06
C TYR A 171 21.23 9.14 -12.37
N LEU A 172 20.11 9.39 -13.04
CA LEU A 172 19.61 10.74 -13.35
C LEU A 172 18.82 11.31 -12.17
N VAL A 173 18.00 10.47 -11.51
CA VAL A 173 17.14 10.89 -10.38
C VAL A 173 17.71 10.31 -9.08
N LYS A 174 18.75 10.95 -8.55
CA LYS A 174 19.57 10.46 -7.43
C LYS A 174 18.75 10.09 -6.19
N SER A 175 17.72 10.86 -5.84
CA SER A 175 16.84 10.61 -4.69
C SER A 175 16.04 9.29 -4.79
N TRP A 176 15.90 8.72 -6.00
CA TRP A 176 15.22 7.45 -6.26
C TRP A 176 16.15 6.29 -6.59
N ARG A 177 17.44 6.53 -6.61
CA ARG A 177 18.43 5.54 -7.02
C ARG A 177 18.32 4.25 -6.22
N VAL A 178 18.23 4.35 -4.90
CA VAL A 178 18.15 3.18 -4.01
C VAL A 178 16.87 2.38 -4.30
N VAL A 179 15.72 3.06 -4.43
CA VAL A 179 14.44 2.41 -4.75
C VAL A 179 14.53 1.67 -6.07
N PHE A 180 14.99 2.32 -7.14
CA PHE A 180 15.07 1.70 -8.47
C PHE A 180 16.04 0.52 -8.54
N HIS A 181 17.09 0.51 -7.70
CA HIS A 181 18.03 -0.61 -7.65
C HIS A 181 17.48 -1.81 -6.88
N GLU A 182 16.76 -1.61 -5.78
CA GLU A 182 16.38 -2.67 -4.85
C GLU A 182 14.92 -3.13 -4.99
N LEU A 183 14.01 -2.27 -5.45
CA LEU A 183 12.57 -2.58 -5.52
C LEU A 183 12.26 -3.86 -6.32
N CYS A 184 13.00 -4.10 -7.41
CA CYS A 184 12.88 -5.31 -8.22
C CYS A 184 13.04 -6.58 -7.37
N GLN A 185 14.08 -6.60 -6.53
CA GLN A 185 14.36 -7.75 -5.66
C GLN A 185 13.29 -7.89 -4.58
N VAL A 186 12.90 -6.78 -3.96
CA VAL A 186 11.84 -6.78 -2.93
C VAL A 186 10.53 -7.35 -3.48
N ILE A 187 10.09 -6.94 -4.66
CA ILE A 187 8.87 -7.48 -5.28
C ILE A 187 9.01 -8.99 -5.55
N ARG A 188 10.16 -9.43 -6.08
CA ARG A 188 10.37 -10.84 -6.44
C ARG A 188 10.38 -11.78 -5.25
N THR A 189 10.88 -11.32 -4.10
CA THR A 189 11.08 -12.15 -2.91
C THR A 189 10.01 -12.00 -1.84
N SER A 190 9.13 -11.01 -1.97
CA SER A 190 8.15 -10.70 -0.92
C SER A 190 7.15 -11.82 -0.67
N GLY A 191 6.67 -12.51 -1.72
CA GLY A 191 5.63 -13.54 -1.59
C GLY A 191 4.34 -13.05 -0.90
N TRP A 192 4.14 -11.74 -0.85
CA TRP A 192 3.13 -11.10 0.00
C TRP A 192 1.70 -11.58 -0.25
N VAL A 193 1.36 -11.97 -1.48
CA VAL A 193 0.00 -12.44 -1.82
C VAL A 193 -0.33 -13.72 -1.06
N ALA A 194 0.59 -14.70 -1.07
CA ALA A 194 0.38 -15.96 -0.36
C ALA A 194 0.31 -15.74 1.15
N GLN A 195 1.27 -14.99 1.70
CA GLN A 195 1.33 -14.69 3.14
C GLN A 195 0.10 -13.92 3.61
N MET A 196 -0.38 -12.93 2.83
CA MET A 196 -1.58 -12.16 3.17
C MET A 196 -2.83 -13.04 3.14
N THR A 197 -2.99 -13.87 2.11
CA THR A 197 -4.14 -14.78 2.01
C THR A 197 -4.18 -15.74 3.19
N GLU A 198 -3.06 -16.42 3.47
CA GLU A 198 -2.92 -17.34 4.60
C GLU A 198 -3.20 -16.64 5.95
N SER A 199 -2.59 -15.48 6.18
CA SER A 199 -2.78 -14.74 7.44
C SER A 199 -4.22 -14.26 7.64
N LEU A 200 -4.91 -13.83 6.58
CA LEU A 200 -6.32 -13.44 6.65
C LEU A 200 -7.23 -14.64 6.99
N GLU A 201 -7.00 -15.79 6.33
CA GLU A 201 -7.75 -17.03 6.57
C GLU A 201 -7.52 -17.56 7.98
N GLU A 202 -6.24 -17.67 8.44
CA GLU A 202 -5.88 -18.08 9.79
C GLU A 202 -6.50 -17.17 10.86
N ARG A 203 -6.56 -15.86 10.61
CA ARG A 203 -7.13 -14.90 11.56
C ARG A 203 -8.65 -14.98 11.64
N GLY A 204 -9.29 -15.57 10.65
CA GLY A 204 -10.75 -15.81 10.63
C GLY A 204 -11.52 -14.87 9.70
N PHE A 205 -10.85 -14.03 8.90
CA PHE A 205 -11.51 -13.27 7.86
C PHE A 205 -12.25 -14.16 6.87
N LYS A 206 -13.36 -13.66 6.34
CA LYS A 206 -14.21 -14.36 5.37
C LYS A 206 -14.15 -13.70 4.00
N ASN A 207 -14.59 -14.42 2.97
CA ASN A 207 -14.66 -13.92 1.61
C ASN A 207 -13.30 -13.38 1.10
N VAL A 208 -12.21 -14.05 1.47
CA VAL A 208 -10.86 -13.68 1.01
C VAL A 208 -10.80 -13.81 -0.51
N SER A 209 -10.56 -12.71 -1.17
CA SER A 209 -10.53 -12.60 -2.64
C SER A 209 -9.24 -11.96 -3.09
N CYS A 210 -8.60 -12.54 -4.11
CA CYS A 210 -7.40 -12.00 -4.74
C CYS A 210 -7.63 -11.79 -6.23
N LYS A 211 -7.45 -10.55 -6.70
CA LYS A 211 -7.54 -10.20 -8.13
C LYS A 211 -6.22 -9.64 -8.63
N TYR A 212 -5.74 -10.18 -9.75
CA TYR A 212 -4.53 -9.70 -10.41
C TYR A 212 -4.85 -8.68 -11.50
N TYR A 213 -4.00 -7.69 -11.62
CA TYR A 213 -4.11 -6.59 -12.58
C TYR A 213 -2.84 -6.47 -13.42
N THR A 214 -2.98 -5.81 -14.57
CA THR A 214 -1.85 -5.50 -15.47
C THR A 214 -0.98 -6.75 -15.72
N PHE A 215 -1.63 -7.80 -16.22
CA PHE A 215 -0.97 -9.08 -16.56
C PHE A 215 -0.24 -9.74 -15.37
N GLY A 216 -0.72 -9.55 -14.15
CA GLY A 216 -0.13 -10.12 -12.94
C GLY A 216 1.04 -9.32 -12.37
N MET A 217 1.15 -8.03 -12.70
CA MET A 217 2.17 -7.12 -12.14
C MET A 217 1.70 -6.40 -10.88
N ALA A 218 0.41 -6.46 -10.58
CA ALA A 218 -0.19 -5.96 -9.35
C ALA A 218 -1.31 -6.89 -8.91
N ALA A 219 -1.61 -6.90 -7.61
CA ALA A 219 -2.75 -7.62 -7.05
C ALA A 219 -3.49 -6.77 -6.02
N ILE A 220 -4.77 -7.03 -5.89
CA ILE A 220 -5.62 -6.53 -4.80
C ILE A 220 -6.18 -7.73 -4.06
N ILE A 221 -5.99 -7.76 -2.75
CA ILE A 221 -6.61 -8.73 -1.84
C ILE A 221 -7.62 -7.99 -1.01
N SER A 222 -8.81 -8.57 -0.86
CA SER A 222 -9.85 -8.08 0.05
C SER A 222 -10.45 -9.21 0.87
N ALA A 223 -10.90 -8.89 2.09
CA ALA A 223 -11.57 -9.83 2.97
C ALA A 223 -12.49 -9.07 3.95
N ILE A 224 -13.41 -9.77 4.59
CA ILE A 224 -14.39 -9.23 5.53
C ILE A 224 -14.18 -9.84 6.91
N LYS A 225 -14.13 -9.02 7.96
CA LYS A 225 -14.21 -9.47 9.35
C LYS A 225 -15.67 -9.85 9.66
N PRO A 226 -15.98 -11.11 10.04
CA PRO A 226 -17.34 -11.54 10.35
C PRO A 226 -17.89 -10.84 11.59
#